data_0b614f1aa91abfc85a182464dea7a753
#
_entry.id   0b614f1aa91abfc85a182464dea7a753
#
_cell.length_a   1.000
_cell.length_b   1.000
_cell.length_c   1.000
_cell.angle_alpha   90.00
_cell.angle_beta   90.00
_cell.angle_gamma   90.00
#
_symmetry.space_group_name_H-M   'P 1'
#
loop_
_entity.id
_entity.type
_entity.pdbx_description
1 polymer ?
#
loop_
_entity_poly.entity_id
_entity_poly.type
_entity_poly.pdbx_seq_one_letter_code
_entity_poly.pdbx_strand_id
1 'polypeptide(L)'
;MTSWKFHAGFWRAAALSFACAPLLCPVSGAAAEHDAAIPKVAVIYTVATPELKEGVERAIREEFGGKVDILRYEDAAVFGETAKAGKVGRESAARFLGMYADAARSGAGAVLSVCSTVADLAYSMRGVGELAGVPIVGINDEMCREAVRSGKRILVAATFPSAVGPTRRSILRAGAELGREVEVSEVVAGGGFGSDAGAFEKLLAEKLRGAAKSADIIVFAQASMEPCAGFVEGALGKRVLANPKFGAKALKSALPESGE
;
A
#
# COMPACT_ATOMS: atom_id res chain seq x y z
N MET A 1 -20.19 -19.88 57.07
CA MET A 1 -19.64 -19.27 58.30
C MET A 1 -18.31 -19.95 58.62
N THR A 2 -17.18 -19.42 58.21
CA THR A 2 -15.85 -19.75 58.74
C THR A 2 -14.98 -18.53 58.61
N SER A 3 -14.72 -17.96 59.77
CA SER A 3 -13.93 -16.78 60.05
C SER A 3 -12.44 -17.12 60.01
N TRP A 4 -11.66 -16.39 59.20
CA TRP A 4 -10.18 -16.44 59.26
C TRP A 4 -9.67 -15.20 59.97
N LYS A 5 -9.04 -15.45 61.13
CA LYS A 5 -8.38 -14.42 61.96
C LYS A 5 -6.98 -14.18 61.46
N PHE A 6 -6.67 -12.90 61.20
CA PHE A 6 -5.30 -12.41 60.98
C PHE A 6 -4.56 -12.26 62.31
N HIS A 7 -3.39 -12.89 62.41
CA HIS A 7 -2.41 -12.64 63.49
C HIS A 7 -1.39 -11.60 63.00
N ALA A 8 -1.34 -10.45 63.69
CA ALA A 8 -0.32 -9.42 63.52
C ALA A 8 0.92 -9.82 64.34
N GLY A 9 2.02 -10.08 63.66
CA GLY A 9 3.33 -10.28 64.28
C GLY A 9 4.20 -9.01 64.14
N PHE A 10 4.51 -8.39 65.27
CA PHE A 10 5.43 -7.25 65.41
C PHE A 10 6.87 -7.71 65.15
N TRP A 11 7.56 -7.13 64.15
CA TRP A 11 9.01 -7.19 64.01
C TRP A 11 9.60 -5.81 64.16
N ARG A 12 10.50 -5.66 65.19
CA ARG A 12 11.28 -4.48 65.49
C ARG A 12 12.36 -4.31 64.43
N ALA A 13 12.39 -3.18 63.76
CA ALA A 13 13.45 -2.79 62.86
C ALA A 13 14.68 -2.31 63.62
N ALA A 14 15.82 -2.93 63.42
CA ALA A 14 17.12 -2.42 63.76
C ALA A 14 17.67 -1.62 62.57
N ALA A 15 17.86 -0.33 62.77
CA ALA A 15 18.48 0.56 61.80
C ALA A 15 20.00 0.40 61.83
N LEU A 16 20.58 -0.11 60.77
CA LEU A 16 22.01 -0.04 60.49
C LEU A 16 22.21 0.97 59.35
N SER A 17 22.75 2.14 59.74
CA SER A 17 23.14 3.19 58.77
C SER A 17 24.44 2.77 58.09
N PHE A 18 24.35 2.38 56.80
CA PHE A 18 25.52 2.29 55.92
C PHE A 18 25.58 3.57 55.08
N ALA A 19 26.61 4.39 55.38
CA ALA A 19 26.99 5.48 54.52
C ALA A 19 27.67 4.95 53.26
N CYS A 20 26.95 4.97 52.14
CA CYS A 20 27.50 4.64 50.85
C CYS A 20 27.80 5.95 50.09
N ALA A 21 29.09 6.25 49.92
CA ALA A 21 29.54 7.37 49.10
C ALA A 21 29.22 7.08 47.64
N PRO A 22 28.71 8.06 46.84
CA PRO A 22 28.48 7.84 45.42
C PRO A 22 29.80 7.89 44.65
N LEU A 23 30.25 6.74 44.17
CA LEU A 23 31.24 6.65 43.10
C LEU A 23 30.55 7.13 41.79
N LEU A 24 30.81 8.37 41.42
CA LEU A 24 30.51 8.92 40.11
C LEU A 24 31.44 8.26 39.07
N CYS A 25 31.02 7.14 38.49
CA CYS A 25 31.58 6.68 37.21
C CYS A 25 30.98 7.54 36.10
N PRO A 26 31.81 8.17 35.25
CA PRO A 26 31.30 8.79 34.04
C PRO A 26 30.80 7.67 33.13
N VAL A 27 29.47 7.50 33.01
CA VAL A 27 28.87 6.71 31.98
C VAL A 27 29.06 7.49 30.65
N SER A 28 30.16 7.18 29.96
CA SER A 28 30.35 7.59 28.59
C SER A 28 29.28 6.86 27.76
N GLY A 29 28.16 7.52 27.60
CA GLY A 29 27.07 7.07 26.70
C GLY A 29 27.53 7.23 25.28
N ALA A 30 28.31 6.28 24.77
CA ALA A 30 28.30 6.01 23.35
C ALA A 30 26.87 5.51 23.04
N ALA A 31 26.04 6.38 22.49
CA ALA A 31 24.81 5.96 21.85
C ALA A 31 25.26 4.96 20.76
N ALA A 32 25.05 3.68 21.02
CA ALA A 32 25.12 2.68 19.99
C ALA A 32 24.04 3.10 18.97
N GLU A 33 24.48 3.62 17.83
CA GLU A 33 23.63 3.66 16.64
C GLU A 33 23.15 2.22 16.46
N HIS A 34 21.91 1.98 16.85
CA HIS A 34 21.23 0.73 16.55
C HIS A 34 21.10 0.75 15.02
N ASP A 35 21.95 -0.03 14.36
CA ASP A 35 21.86 -0.24 12.93
C ASP A 35 20.50 -0.90 12.68
N ALA A 36 19.49 -0.04 12.41
CA ALA A 36 18.12 -0.48 12.26
C ALA A 36 18.11 -1.48 11.11
N ALA A 37 17.66 -2.69 11.38
CA ALA A 37 17.61 -3.76 10.38
C ALA A 37 16.90 -3.26 9.12
N ILE A 38 17.51 -3.52 7.96
CA ILE A 38 16.93 -3.12 6.66
C ILE A 38 15.55 -3.75 6.54
N PRO A 39 14.48 -2.95 6.42
CA PRO A 39 13.12 -3.48 6.32
C PRO A 39 12.99 -4.34 5.06
N LYS A 40 12.41 -5.52 5.22
CA LYS A 40 12.11 -6.44 4.13
C LYS A 40 10.64 -6.35 3.78
N VAL A 41 10.32 -6.05 2.53
CA VAL A 41 8.95 -5.93 2.01
C VAL A 41 8.75 -6.86 0.82
N ALA A 42 7.52 -7.28 0.57
CA ALA A 42 7.19 -8.07 -0.60
C ALA A 42 6.31 -7.29 -1.58
N VAL A 43 6.50 -7.54 -2.86
CA VAL A 43 5.69 -6.99 -3.95
C VAL A 43 5.12 -8.15 -4.77
N ILE A 44 3.80 -8.21 -4.88
CA ILE A 44 3.10 -9.21 -5.68
C ILE A 44 2.65 -8.57 -7.00
N TYR A 45 3.20 -9.06 -8.09
CA TYR A 45 2.86 -8.68 -9.46
C TYR A 45 2.00 -9.75 -10.11
N THR A 46 0.93 -9.35 -10.79
CA THR A 46 0.12 -10.23 -11.64
C THR A 46 0.26 -9.86 -13.13
N VAL A 47 0.91 -8.73 -13.40
CA VAL A 47 1.49 -8.34 -14.69
C VAL A 47 2.83 -7.71 -14.36
N ALA A 48 3.89 -8.18 -14.98
CA ALA A 48 5.25 -7.83 -14.58
C ALA A 48 6.12 -7.44 -15.78
N THR A 49 5.77 -6.33 -16.45
CA THR A 49 6.69 -5.75 -17.44
C THR A 49 7.90 -5.11 -16.74
N PRO A 50 9.08 -5.06 -17.40
CA PRO A 50 10.26 -4.42 -16.82
C PRO A 50 9.99 -2.99 -16.36
N GLU A 51 9.30 -2.19 -17.16
CA GLU A 51 8.99 -0.78 -16.89
C GLU A 51 8.07 -0.61 -15.67
N LEU A 52 7.06 -1.50 -15.55
CA LEU A 52 6.18 -1.50 -14.39
C LEU A 52 6.93 -1.81 -13.10
N LYS A 53 7.78 -2.85 -13.13
CA LYS A 53 8.62 -3.22 -11.98
C LYS A 53 9.57 -2.10 -11.60
N GLU A 54 10.27 -1.53 -12.57
CA GLU A 54 11.19 -0.42 -12.35
C GLU A 54 10.49 0.79 -11.72
N GLY A 55 9.33 1.19 -12.24
CA GLY A 55 8.56 2.33 -11.72
C GLY A 55 8.09 2.11 -10.28
N VAL A 56 7.54 0.93 -9.97
CA VAL A 56 7.07 0.58 -8.63
C VAL A 56 8.23 0.48 -7.64
N GLU A 57 9.30 -0.22 -8.01
CA GLU A 57 10.45 -0.40 -7.12
C GLU A 57 11.24 0.90 -6.90
N ARG A 58 11.33 1.76 -7.90
CA ARG A 58 11.88 3.11 -7.74
C ARG A 58 11.09 3.89 -6.70
N ALA A 59 9.75 3.90 -6.80
CA ALA A 59 8.91 4.58 -5.83
C ALA A 59 9.08 4.01 -4.40
N ILE A 60 9.21 2.68 -4.26
CA ILE A 60 9.49 2.05 -2.97
C ILE A 60 10.85 2.49 -2.44
N ARG A 61 11.92 2.41 -3.25
CA ARG A 61 13.27 2.81 -2.81
C ARG A 61 13.34 4.27 -2.42
N GLU A 62 12.69 5.16 -3.17
CA GLU A 62 12.59 6.60 -2.84
C GLU A 62 11.90 6.80 -1.48
N GLU A 63 10.77 6.14 -1.24
CA GLU A 63 10.02 6.25 0.00
C GLU A 63 10.80 5.72 1.22
N PHE A 64 11.61 4.67 1.02
CA PHE A 64 12.43 4.05 2.08
C PHE A 64 13.85 4.65 2.20
N GLY A 65 14.17 5.71 1.45
CA GLY A 65 15.50 6.32 1.48
C GLY A 65 16.61 5.38 0.97
N GLY A 66 16.29 4.47 0.07
CA GLY A 66 17.22 3.48 -0.51
C GLY A 66 17.48 2.24 0.35
N LYS A 67 17.05 2.23 1.62
CA LYS A 67 17.31 1.14 2.57
C LYS A 67 16.08 0.22 2.69
N VAL A 68 15.91 -0.69 1.73
CA VAL A 68 14.82 -1.68 1.73
C VAL A 68 15.22 -2.92 0.92
N ASP A 69 14.89 -4.09 1.45
CA ASP A 69 14.98 -5.38 0.75
C ASP A 69 13.62 -5.71 0.13
N ILE A 70 13.57 -5.92 -1.19
CA ILE A 70 12.33 -6.13 -1.94
C ILE A 70 12.26 -7.56 -2.45
N LEU A 71 11.37 -8.35 -1.86
CA LEU A 71 11.00 -9.68 -2.34
C LEU A 71 9.97 -9.55 -3.47
N ARG A 72 10.14 -10.29 -4.58
CA ARG A 72 9.29 -10.24 -5.76
C ARG A 72 8.56 -11.56 -5.94
N TYR A 73 7.24 -11.47 -6.12
CA TYR A 73 6.38 -12.60 -6.43
C TYR A 73 5.58 -12.29 -7.69
N GLU A 74 5.59 -13.18 -8.66
CA GLU A 74 5.01 -12.92 -9.97
C GLU A 74 4.18 -14.13 -10.45
N ASP A 75 2.91 -13.88 -10.81
CA ASP A 75 2.07 -14.88 -11.48
C ASP A 75 1.07 -14.21 -12.43
N ALA A 76 1.39 -14.23 -13.73
CA ALA A 76 0.57 -13.61 -14.76
C ALA A 76 -0.78 -14.34 -14.99
N ALA A 77 -0.90 -15.60 -14.57
CA ALA A 77 -2.16 -16.34 -14.67
C ALA A 77 -3.26 -15.70 -13.81
N VAL A 78 -2.90 -15.11 -12.66
CA VAL A 78 -3.85 -14.40 -11.79
C VAL A 78 -4.57 -13.28 -12.54
N PHE A 79 -3.84 -12.44 -13.29
CA PHE A 79 -4.43 -11.39 -14.12
C PHE A 79 -5.22 -11.98 -15.29
N GLY A 80 -4.62 -12.92 -16.04
CA GLY A 80 -5.23 -13.47 -17.25
C GLY A 80 -6.58 -14.15 -16.99
N GLU A 81 -6.65 -14.98 -15.95
CA GLU A 81 -7.88 -15.65 -15.53
C GLU A 81 -8.94 -14.66 -15.02
N THR A 82 -8.53 -13.70 -14.18
CA THR A 82 -9.44 -12.70 -13.62
C THR A 82 -9.99 -11.78 -14.69
N ALA A 83 -9.15 -11.29 -15.61
CA ALA A 83 -9.57 -10.44 -16.72
C ALA A 83 -10.54 -11.15 -17.67
N LYS A 84 -10.26 -12.42 -17.99
CA LYS A 84 -11.13 -13.26 -18.82
C LYS A 84 -12.49 -13.53 -18.18
N ALA A 85 -12.51 -13.81 -16.87
CA ALA A 85 -13.72 -14.13 -16.13
C ALA A 85 -14.52 -12.88 -15.68
N GLY A 86 -13.93 -11.68 -15.75
CA GLY A 86 -14.50 -10.43 -15.22
C GLY A 86 -14.58 -10.35 -13.69
N LYS A 87 -14.03 -11.36 -12.99
CA LYS A 87 -14.01 -11.45 -11.52
C LYS A 87 -12.88 -12.36 -11.04
N VAL A 88 -12.45 -12.18 -9.81
CA VAL A 88 -11.52 -13.11 -9.16
C VAL A 88 -12.19 -14.47 -8.97
N GLY A 89 -11.60 -15.51 -9.56
CA GLY A 89 -12.03 -16.90 -9.44
C GLY A 89 -11.27 -17.61 -8.31
N ARG A 90 -11.68 -18.88 -8.05
CA ARG A 90 -11.03 -19.73 -7.03
C ARG A 90 -9.54 -19.92 -7.31
N GLU A 91 -9.18 -20.23 -8.55
CA GLU A 91 -7.80 -20.49 -8.93
C GLU A 91 -6.93 -19.24 -8.81
N SER A 92 -7.37 -18.10 -9.35
CA SER A 92 -6.66 -16.81 -9.21
C SER A 92 -6.49 -16.42 -7.75
N ALA A 93 -7.50 -16.65 -6.91
CA ALA A 93 -7.41 -16.40 -5.47
C ALA A 93 -6.38 -17.32 -4.80
N ALA A 94 -6.41 -18.62 -5.10
CA ALA A 94 -5.47 -19.59 -4.53
C ALA A 94 -4.02 -19.28 -4.88
N ARG A 95 -3.73 -18.91 -6.15
CA ARG A 95 -2.40 -18.49 -6.60
C ARG A 95 -1.93 -17.22 -5.87
N PHE A 96 -2.78 -16.23 -5.76
CA PHE A 96 -2.47 -14.99 -5.07
C PHE A 96 -2.19 -15.22 -3.57
N LEU A 97 -3.03 -16.03 -2.90
CA LEU A 97 -2.83 -16.44 -1.51
C LEU A 97 -1.53 -17.21 -1.31
N GLY A 98 -1.14 -18.05 -2.28
CA GLY A 98 0.15 -18.75 -2.27
C GLY A 98 1.32 -17.79 -2.26
N MET A 99 1.33 -16.80 -3.15
CA MET A 99 2.36 -15.75 -3.19
C MET A 99 2.44 -14.95 -1.89
N TYR A 100 1.29 -14.60 -1.31
CA TYR A 100 1.26 -13.93 -0.01
C TYR A 100 1.85 -14.80 1.11
N ALA A 101 1.49 -16.08 1.16
CA ALA A 101 2.00 -17.01 2.16
C ALA A 101 3.52 -17.21 2.02
N ASP A 102 4.04 -17.25 0.81
CA ASP A 102 5.48 -17.37 0.55
C ASP A 102 6.22 -16.07 0.95
N ALA A 103 5.63 -14.90 0.70
CA ALA A 103 6.15 -13.62 1.16
C ALA A 103 6.27 -13.57 2.69
N ALA A 104 5.23 -13.99 3.40
CA ALA A 104 5.21 -14.04 4.86
C ALA A 104 6.27 -15.01 5.40
N ARG A 105 6.38 -16.23 4.83
CA ARG A 105 7.42 -17.20 5.23
C ARG A 105 8.84 -16.72 4.95
N SER A 106 9.02 -15.87 3.94
CA SER A 106 10.33 -15.27 3.59
C SER A 106 10.69 -14.08 4.47
N GLY A 107 9.87 -13.74 5.47
CA GLY A 107 10.13 -12.69 6.44
C GLY A 107 9.81 -11.28 5.93
N ALA A 108 8.88 -11.15 4.98
CA ALA A 108 8.37 -9.84 4.63
C ALA A 108 7.62 -9.21 5.81
N GLY A 109 7.92 -7.97 6.16
CA GLY A 109 7.20 -7.21 7.19
C GLY A 109 5.88 -6.62 6.68
N ALA A 110 5.73 -6.43 5.37
CA ALA A 110 4.49 -6.01 4.72
C ALA A 110 4.49 -6.42 3.24
N VAL A 111 3.31 -6.48 2.63
CA VAL A 111 3.10 -6.88 1.23
C VAL A 111 2.38 -5.79 0.44
N LEU A 112 2.90 -5.43 -0.73
CA LEU A 112 2.23 -4.56 -1.70
C LEU A 112 1.65 -5.40 -2.85
N SER A 113 0.35 -5.34 -3.06
CA SER A 113 -0.33 -5.89 -4.23
C SER A 113 -0.35 -4.89 -5.38
N VAL A 114 0.38 -5.19 -6.46
CA VAL A 114 0.51 -4.30 -7.64
C VAL A 114 -0.43 -4.73 -8.76
N CYS A 115 -1.71 -4.88 -8.47
CA CYS A 115 -2.70 -5.19 -9.50
C CYS A 115 -4.08 -4.64 -9.17
N SER A 116 -4.48 -3.64 -9.93
CA SER A 116 -5.81 -3.03 -9.76
C SER A 116 -6.96 -4.01 -10.05
N THR A 117 -6.77 -4.95 -10.96
CA THR A 117 -7.79 -5.95 -11.31
C THR A 117 -8.15 -6.88 -10.14
N VAL A 118 -7.21 -7.15 -9.23
CA VAL A 118 -7.41 -7.96 -8.03
C VAL A 118 -7.42 -7.13 -6.73
N ALA A 119 -7.65 -5.82 -6.82
CA ALA A 119 -7.65 -4.93 -5.65
C ALA A 119 -8.65 -5.37 -4.56
N ASP A 120 -9.80 -5.92 -4.95
CA ASP A 120 -10.79 -6.42 -3.98
C ASP A 120 -10.28 -7.63 -3.20
N LEU A 121 -9.48 -8.51 -3.82
CA LEU A 121 -8.87 -9.64 -3.14
C LEU A 121 -7.84 -9.16 -2.11
N ALA A 122 -6.93 -8.26 -2.50
CA ALA A 122 -5.96 -7.66 -1.58
C ALA A 122 -6.66 -6.97 -0.40
N TYR A 123 -7.74 -6.22 -0.68
CA TYR A 123 -8.55 -5.59 0.37
C TYR A 123 -9.16 -6.62 1.33
N SER A 124 -9.74 -7.70 0.81
CA SER A 124 -10.36 -8.76 1.63
C SER A 124 -9.35 -9.52 2.50
N MET A 125 -8.07 -9.49 2.14
CA MET A 125 -6.99 -10.13 2.90
C MET A 125 -6.41 -9.27 4.03
N ARG A 126 -6.83 -8.02 4.20
CA ARG A 126 -6.28 -7.13 5.23
C ARG A 126 -6.36 -7.72 6.63
N GLY A 127 -7.53 -8.22 7.02
CA GLY A 127 -7.70 -8.85 8.33
C GLY A 127 -6.82 -10.09 8.52
N VAL A 128 -6.60 -10.89 7.47
CA VAL A 128 -5.64 -12.00 7.51
C VAL A 128 -4.21 -11.48 7.67
N GLY A 129 -3.86 -10.42 6.95
CA GLY A 129 -2.54 -9.80 7.04
C GLY A 129 -2.24 -9.24 8.43
N GLU A 130 -3.20 -8.57 9.04
CA GLU A 130 -3.10 -8.06 10.41
C GLU A 130 -2.91 -9.19 11.43
N LEU A 131 -3.72 -10.25 11.34
CA LEU A 131 -3.60 -11.42 12.23
C LEU A 131 -2.28 -12.19 12.03
N ALA A 132 -1.75 -12.21 10.82
CA ALA A 132 -0.49 -12.87 10.51
C ALA A 132 0.75 -12.01 10.85
N GLY A 133 0.58 -10.75 11.26
CA GLY A 133 1.68 -9.81 11.47
C GLY A 133 2.41 -9.39 10.17
N VAL A 134 1.79 -9.63 9.01
CA VAL A 134 2.30 -9.27 7.68
C VAL A 134 1.21 -8.54 6.89
N PRO A 135 0.99 -7.26 7.16
CA PRO A 135 -0.06 -6.48 6.51
C PRO A 135 0.06 -6.50 4.99
N ILE A 136 -1.10 -6.52 4.31
CA ILE A 136 -1.18 -6.39 2.85
C ILE A 136 -1.91 -5.11 2.48
N VAL A 137 -1.32 -4.34 1.56
CA VAL A 137 -1.88 -3.11 1.02
C VAL A 137 -2.00 -3.19 -0.50
N GLY A 138 -3.08 -2.63 -1.04
CA GLY A 138 -3.24 -2.46 -2.48
C GLY A 138 -2.57 -1.19 -2.98
N ILE A 139 -1.95 -1.24 -4.15
CA ILE A 139 -1.26 -0.10 -4.75
C ILE A 139 -2.18 1.13 -4.95
N ASN A 140 -3.49 0.91 -5.07
CA ASN A 140 -4.48 1.98 -5.26
C ASN A 140 -5.01 2.57 -3.95
N ASP A 141 -4.79 1.92 -2.80
CA ASP A 141 -5.53 2.24 -1.58
C ASP A 141 -5.34 3.69 -1.12
N GLU A 142 -4.09 4.13 -0.96
CA GLU A 142 -3.82 5.49 -0.51
C GLU A 142 -4.08 6.53 -1.61
N MET A 143 -3.86 6.19 -2.88
CA MET A 143 -4.25 7.04 -4.00
C MET A 143 -5.75 7.32 -4.02
N CYS A 144 -6.57 6.31 -3.77
CA CYS A 144 -8.03 6.47 -3.71
C CYS A 144 -8.45 7.35 -2.52
N ARG A 145 -7.79 7.21 -1.34
CA ARG A 145 -8.01 8.11 -0.20
C ARG A 145 -7.63 9.55 -0.54
N GLU A 146 -6.49 9.74 -1.20
CA GLU A 146 -6.05 11.07 -1.64
C GLU A 146 -7.03 11.67 -2.66
N ALA A 147 -7.54 10.90 -3.60
CA ALA A 147 -8.54 11.36 -4.55
C ALA A 147 -9.81 11.86 -3.83
N VAL A 148 -10.30 11.11 -2.85
CA VAL A 148 -11.47 11.47 -2.03
C VAL A 148 -11.22 12.72 -1.18
N ARG A 149 -9.99 12.91 -0.66
CA ARG A 149 -9.62 14.14 0.07
C ARG A 149 -9.59 15.36 -0.85
N SER A 150 -9.19 15.16 -2.11
CA SER A 150 -8.89 16.23 -3.07
C SER A 150 -10.09 16.66 -3.91
N GLY A 151 -11.15 15.86 -4.04
CA GLY A 151 -12.31 16.23 -4.86
C GLY A 151 -13.52 15.36 -4.62
N LYS A 152 -14.68 15.85 -5.08
CA LYS A 152 -15.94 15.10 -5.04
C LYS A 152 -16.18 14.31 -6.31
N ARG A 153 -15.87 14.90 -7.48
CA ARG A 153 -16.08 14.29 -8.80
C ARG A 153 -14.76 13.70 -9.30
N ILE A 154 -14.65 12.39 -9.23
CA ILE A 154 -13.42 11.65 -9.51
C ILE A 154 -13.56 10.93 -10.85
N LEU A 155 -12.66 11.21 -11.80
CA LEU A 155 -12.59 10.52 -13.08
C LEU A 155 -11.57 9.39 -13.01
N VAL A 156 -12.02 8.15 -13.15
CA VAL A 156 -11.15 6.98 -13.29
C VAL A 156 -10.81 6.78 -14.76
N ALA A 157 -9.52 6.80 -15.07
CA ALA A 157 -8.98 6.48 -16.38
C ALA A 157 -8.25 5.14 -16.34
N ALA A 158 -8.56 4.25 -17.28
CA ALA A 158 -7.95 2.93 -17.40
C ALA A 158 -7.65 2.58 -18.85
N THR A 159 -6.68 1.69 -19.07
CA THR A 159 -6.44 1.08 -20.39
C THR A 159 -7.17 -0.25 -20.54
N PHE A 160 -7.48 -0.94 -19.45
CA PHE A 160 -8.22 -2.20 -19.43
C PHE A 160 -9.53 -2.06 -18.64
N PRO A 161 -10.67 -2.57 -19.20
CA PRO A 161 -11.95 -2.56 -18.50
C PRO A 161 -11.90 -3.24 -17.12
N SER A 162 -11.09 -4.30 -16.98
CA SER A 162 -10.96 -5.08 -15.74
C SER A 162 -10.39 -4.29 -14.53
N ALA A 163 -9.72 -3.15 -14.79
CA ALA A 163 -9.20 -2.30 -13.73
C ALA A 163 -10.22 -1.26 -13.22
N VAL A 164 -11.24 -0.94 -14.01
CA VAL A 164 -12.20 0.14 -13.71
C VAL A 164 -13.04 -0.18 -12.49
N GLY A 165 -13.77 -1.28 -12.51
CA GLY A 165 -14.67 -1.68 -11.44
C GLY A 165 -13.99 -1.79 -10.06
N PRO A 166 -12.87 -2.51 -9.93
CA PRO A 166 -12.12 -2.58 -8.68
C PRO A 166 -11.61 -1.21 -8.20
N THR A 167 -11.10 -0.36 -9.10
CA THR A 167 -10.64 0.99 -8.73
C THR A 167 -11.81 1.85 -8.25
N ARG A 168 -12.95 1.82 -8.95
CA ARG A 168 -14.17 2.50 -8.50
C ARG A 168 -14.57 2.06 -7.10
N ARG A 169 -14.61 0.74 -6.83
CA ARG A 169 -14.94 0.22 -5.50
C ARG A 169 -13.94 0.68 -4.43
N SER A 170 -12.65 0.76 -4.76
CA SER A 170 -11.63 1.30 -3.84
C SER A 170 -11.88 2.78 -3.52
N ILE A 171 -12.29 3.60 -4.49
CA ILE A 171 -12.65 5.00 -4.27
C ILE A 171 -13.90 5.12 -3.39
N LEU A 172 -14.94 4.33 -3.66
CA LEU A 172 -16.17 4.35 -2.87
C LEU A 172 -15.93 3.89 -1.43
N ARG A 173 -15.09 2.86 -1.22
CA ARG A 173 -14.65 2.45 0.12
C ARG A 173 -13.89 3.56 0.84
N ALA A 174 -12.94 4.20 0.17
CA ALA A 174 -12.23 5.34 0.73
C ALA A 174 -13.17 6.49 1.09
N GLY A 175 -14.22 6.74 0.28
CA GLY A 175 -15.28 7.69 0.59
C GLY A 175 -16.01 7.33 1.90
N ALA A 176 -16.43 6.07 2.04
CA ALA A 176 -17.09 5.58 3.24
C ALA A 176 -16.17 5.66 4.48
N GLU A 177 -14.90 5.24 4.36
CA GLU A 177 -13.91 5.31 5.43
C GLU A 177 -13.67 6.76 5.91
N LEU A 178 -13.72 7.73 5.00
CA LEU A 178 -13.48 9.16 5.27
C LEU A 178 -14.77 9.96 5.55
N GLY A 179 -15.94 9.32 5.53
CA GLY A 179 -17.23 9.99 5.71
C GLY A 179 -17.53 11.00 4.60
N ARG A 180 -17.07 10.77 3.36
CA ARG A 180 -17.23 11.68 2.22
C ARG A 180 -17.99 11.02 1.08
N GLU A 181 -19.02 11.69 0.59
CA GLU A 181 -19.68 11.27 -0.65
C GLU A 181 -18.88 11.71 -1.87
N VAL A 182 -18.71 10.80 -2.82
CA VAL A 182 -18.02 11.04 -4.08
C VAL A 182 -18.82 10.54 -5.28
N GLU A 183 -18.62 11.19 -6.40
CA GLU A 183 -19.16 10.83 -7.72
C GLU A 183 -18.01 10.28 -8.57
N VAL A 184 -18.16 9.08 -9.11
CA VAL A 184 -17.11 8.44 -9.90
C VAL A 184 -17.59 8.27 -11.33
N SER A 185 -16.89 8.91 -12.27
CA SER A 185 -17.01 8.68 -13.71
C SER A 185 -15.83 7.89 -14.23
N GLU A 186 -15.98 7.25 -15.40
CA GLU A 186 -15.04 6.26 -15.89
C GLU A 186 -14.77 6.45 -17.39
N VAL A 187 -13.50 6.31 -17.79
CA VAL A 187 -13.09 6.26 -19.19
C VAL A 187 -12.09 5.13 -19.39
N VAL A 188 -12.38 4.22 -20.34
CA VAL A 188 -11.43 3.23 -20.83
C VAL A 188 -10.83 3.76 -22.14
N ALA A 189 -9.56 4.15 -22.08
CA ALA A 189 -8.87 4.74 -23.21
C ALA A 189 -8.40 3.70 -24.23
N GLY A 190 -8.15 2.46 -23.78
CA GLY A 190 -7.48 1.44 -24.58
C GLY A 190 -5.99 1.75 -24.81
N GLY A 191 -5.25 0.86 -25.45
CA GLY A 191 -3.82 1.04 -25.74
C GLY A 191 -2.93 0.90 -24.50
N GLY A 192 -1.71 1.38 -24.57
CA GLY A 192 -0.78 1.50 -23.46
C GLY A 192 0.44 0.59 -23.54
N PHE A 193 0.26 -0.72 -23.53
CA PHE A 193 1.39 -1.64 -23.63
C PHE A 193 1.92 -1.71 -25.07
N GLY A 194 3.22 -1.42 -25.25
CA GLY A 194 3.89 -1.48 -26.55
C GLY A 194 3.58 -0.31 -27.50
N SER A 195 2.85 0.70 -27.04
CA SER A 195 2.62 1.93 -27.81
C SER A 195 3.82 2.88 -27.66
N ASP A 196 4.04 3.73 -28.70
CA ASP A 196 4.92 4.89 -28.54
C ASP A 196 4.42 5.77 -27.39
N ALA A 197 5.32 6.13 -26.46
CA ALA A 197 4.95 6.85 -25.24
C ALA A 197 4.26 8.19 -25.56
N GLY A 198 4.79 8.98 -26.50
CA GLY A 198 4.23 10.27 -26.86
C GLY A 198 2.88 10.15 -27.60
N ALA A 199 2.67 9.09 -28.40
CA ALA A 199 1.39 8.81 -29.01
C ALA A 199 0.36 8.40 -27.96
N PHE A 200 0.76 7.63 -26.97
CA PHE A 200 -0.13 7.18 -25.91
C PHE A 200 -0.56 8.33 -24.97
N GLU A 201 0.34 9.22 -24.61
CA GLU A 201 0.02 10.44 -23.84
C GLU A 201 -1.05 11.30 -24.53
N LYS A 202 -0.88 11.54 -25.84
CA LYS A 202 -1.85 12.30 -26.65
C LYS A 202 -3.20 11.60 -26.72
N LEU A 203 -3.20 10.28 -26.93
CA LEU A 203 -4.42 9.47 -26.95
C LEU A 203 -5.17 9.56 -25.62
N LEU A 204 -4.46 9.42 -24.49
CA LEU A 204 -5.05 9.57 -23.16
C LEU A 204 -5.69 10.96 -22.98
N ALA A 205 -4.96 12.02 -23.26
CA ALA A 205 -5.46 13.39 -23.10
C ALA A 205 -6.70 13.62 -23.99
N GLU A 206 -6.71 13.12 -25.22
CA GLU A 206 -7.87 13.22 -26.14
C GLU A 206 -9.09 12.48 -25.58
N LYS A 207 -8.92 11.22 -25.21
CA LYS A 207 -10.00 10.36 -24.69
C LYS A 207 -10.60 10.88 -23.39
N LEU A 208 -9.78 11.48 -22.52
CA LEU A 208 -10.22 12.01 -21.23
C LEU A 208 -10.81 13.41 -21.31
N ARG A 209 -10.54 14.18 -22.36
CA ARG A 209 -10.89 15.64 -22.47
C ARG A 209 -12.35 15.93 -22.18
N GLY A 210 -13.27 15.12 -22.68
CA GLY A 210 -14.70 15.31 -22.48
C GLY A 210 -15.11 15.15 -21.01
N ALA A 211 -14.75 14.01 -20.41
CA ALA A 211 -15.10 13.67 -19.05
C ALA A 211 -14.33 14.52 -18.00
N ALA A 212 -13.11 14.95 -18.32
CA ALA A 212 -12.30 15.77 -17.43
C ALA A 212 -12.92 17.16 -17.14
N LYS A 213 -13.80 17.68 -18.01
CA LYS A 213 -14.47 18.97 -17.80
C LYS A 213 -15.31 18.99 -16.52
N SER A 214 -15.99 17.89 -16.22
CA SER A 214 -16.84 17.75 -15.03
C SER A 214 -16.12 17.16 -13.82
N ALA A 215 -14.90 16.65 -13.98
CA ALA A 215 -14.13 16.07 -12.91
C ALA A 215 -13.35 17.12 -12.10
N ASP A 216 -13.19 16.87 -10.80
CA ASP A 216 -12.30 17.66 -9.94
C ASP A 216 -10.88 17.12 -10.01
N ILE A 217 -10.75 15.80 -10.14
CA ILE A 217 -9.47 15.06 -10.16
C ILE A 217 -9.56 13.83 -11.06
N ILE A 218 -8.42 13.43 -11.63
CA ILE A 218 -8.27 12.25 -12.46
C ILE A 218 -7.43 11.20 -11.70
N VAL A 219 -7.87 9.96 -11.73
CA VAL A 219 -7.17 8.81 -11.12
C VAL A 219 -6.80 7.83 -12.24
N PHE A 220 -5.51 7.53 -12.36
CA PHE A 220 -5.02 6.47 -13.23
C PHE A 220 -5.12 5.13 -12.52
N ALA A 221 -5.98 4.25 -13.02
CA ALA A 221 -6.27 2.96 -12.42
C ALA A 221 -5.08 1.98 -12.42
N GLN A 222 -4.09 2.20 -13.27
CA GLN A 222 -2.98 1.28 -13.49
C GLN A 222 -1.63 1.96 -13.31
N ALA A 223 -0.69 1.29 -12.62
CA ALA A 223 0.65 1.80 -12.38
C ALA A 223 1.45 2.08 -13.66
N SER A 224 1.19 1.31 -14.71
CA SER A 224 1.81 1.49 -16.04
C SER A 224 1.43 2.80 -16.74
N MET A 225 0.42 3.52 -16.25
CA MET A 225 0.00 4.83 -16.79
C MET A 225 0.76 6.00 -16.13
N GLU A 226 1.48 5.75 -15.05
CA GLU A 226 2.17 6.79 -14.27
C GLU A 226 3.06 7.72 -15.14
N PRO A 227 3.86 7.23 -16.10
CA PRO A 227 4.70 8.11 -16.90
C PRO A 227 3.92 9.17 -17.68
N CYS A 228 2.65 8.91 -18.01
CA CYS A 228 1.78 9.83 -18.75
C CYS A 228 1.11 10.90 -17.88
N ALA A 229 1.23 10.80 -16.54
CA ALA A 229 0.45 11.63 -15.62
C ALA A 229 0.73 13.13 -15.82
N GLY A 230 2.01 13.52 -15.89
CA GLY A 230 2.42 14.93 -16.06
C GLY A 230 1.93 15.53 -17.38
N PHE A 231 2.01 14.78 -18.49
CA PHE A 231 1.51 15.24 -19.78
C PHE A 231 -0.01 15.45 -19.76
N VAL A 232 -0.76 14.48 -19.23
CA VAL A 232 -2.23 14.55 -19.16
C VAL A 232 -2.69 15.67 -18.22
N GLU A 233 -2.02 15.86 -17.10
CA GLU A 233 -2.27 16.96 -16.16
C GLU A 233 -2.09 18.33 -16.86
N GLY A 234 -0.97 18.55 -17.55
CA GLY A 234 -0.71 19.77 -18.30
C GLY A 234 -1.70 20.00 -19.44
N ALA A 235 -2.06 18.94 -20.19
CA ALA A 235 -2.96 19.03 -21.34
C ALA A 235 -4.44 19.26 -20.98
N LEU A 236 -4.87 18.83 -19.78
CA LEU A 236 -6.26 18.93 -19.32
C LEU A 236 -6.49 19.96 -18.21
N GLY A 237 -5.42 20.48 -17.59
CA GLY A 237 -5.50 21.40 -16.46
C GLY A 237 -6.19 20.77 -15.23
N LYS A 238 -6.04 19.46 -15.05
CA LYS A 238 -6.63 18.69 -13.95
C LYS A 238 -5.56 17.84 -13.28
N ARG A 239 -5.50 17.88 -11.96
CA ARG A 239 -4.60 17.03 -11.19
C ARG A 239 -4.81 15.55 -11.54
N VAL A 240 -3.72 14.83 -11.80
CA VAL A 240 -3.72 13.40 -12.11
C VAL A 240 -3.01 12.65 -11.01
N LEU A 241 -3.69 11.68 -10.40
CA LEU A 241 -3.07 10.77 -9.43
C LEU A 241 -2.71 9.45 -10.12
N ALA A 242 -1.47 9.04 -9.90
CA ALA A 242 -0.95 7.73 -10.32
C ALA A 242 -0.40 6.99 -9.11
N ASN A 243 -0.61 5.69 -9.07
CA ASN A 243 -0.55 4.89 -7.85
C ASN A 243 0.84 4.48 -7.31
N PRO A 244 1.97 4.43 -8.06
CA PRO A 244 3.22 3.89 -7.51
C PRO A 244 3.69 4.57 -6.22
N LYS A 245 3.73 5.90 -6.18
CA LYS A 245 4.14 6.66 -4.97
C LYS A 245 3.21 6.44 -3.78
N PHE A 246 1.91 6.40 -4.03
CA PHE A 246 0.91 6.14 -2.97
C PHE A 246 0.99 4.72 -2.45
N GLY A 247 1.24 3.74 -3.33
CA GLY A 247 1.46 2.36 -2.95
C GLY A 247 2.70 2.18 -2.08
N ALA A 248 3.81 2.83 -2.46
CA ALA A 248 5.04 2.83 -1.68
C ALA A 248 4.85 3.43 -0.28
N LYS A 249 4.16 4.58 -0.18
CA LYS A 249 3.81 5.21 1.08
C LYS A 249 2.93 4.31 1.96
N ALA A 250 1.89 3.70 1.36
CA ALA A 250 1.03 2.77 2.08
C ALA A 250 1.81 1.55 2.60
N LEU A 251 2.71 1.01 1.78
CA LEU A 251 3.57 -0.11 2.15
C LEU A 251 4.46 0.22 3.35
N LYS A 252 5.11 1.39 3.33
CA LYS A 252 5.95 1.85 4.44
C LYS A 252 5.15 2.06 5.73
N SER A 253 3.98 2.69 5.61
CA SER A 253 3.09 2.91 6.76
C SER A 253 2.47 1.63 7.33
N ALA A 254 2.47 0.54 6.58
CA ALA A 254 1.96 -0.75 7.02
C ALA A 254 3.01 -1.59 7.76
N LEU A 255 4.30 -1.23 7.71
CA LEU A 255 5.31 -1.93 8.49
C LEU A 255 5.05 -1.74 10.00
N PRO A 256 5.23 -2.79 10.81
CA PRO A 256 5.17 -2.64 12.25
C PRO A 256 6.23 -1.64 12.72
N GLU A 257 5.90 -0.84 13.72
CA GLU A 257 6.88 0.06 14.35
C GLU A 257 8.01 -0.79 14.93
N SER A 258 9.26 -0.41 14.61
CA SER A 258 10.45 -1.13 15.07
C SER A 258 10.54 -0.95 16.60
N GLY A 259 10.02 -1.89 17.39
CA GLY A 259 10.10 -1.77 18.84
C GLY A 259 9.13 -2.59 19.69
N GLU A 260 8.36 -3.54 19.13
CA GLU A 260 7.63 -4.51 19.96
C GLU A 260 8.16 -5.93 19.78
#